data_3e3fb576c12141ab6a4743930e3055e0
#
_entry.id   3e3fb576c12141ab6a4743930e3055e0
#
_cell.length_a   1.000
_cell.length_b   1.000
_cell.length_c   1.000
_cell.angle_alpha   90.00
_cell.angle_beta   90.00
_cell.angle_gamma   90.00
#
_symmetry.space_group_name_H-M   'P 1'
#
loop_
_entity.id
_entity.type
_entity.pdbx_description
1 polymer ?
#
loop_
_entity_poly.entity_id
_entity_poly.type
_entity_poly.pdbx_seq_one_letter_code
_entity_poly.pdbx_strand_id
1 'polypeptide(L)' 'VDESIQEEIFDYFMSAESDDPEKAFKKLKDEDITIEEIKLVRLKFLSEMAM' A
#
# COMPACT_ATOMS: atom_id res chain seq x y z
N VAL A 1 -4.97 0.93 11.39
CA VAL A 1 -5.21 1.14 9.96
C VAL A 1 -6.58 0.59 9.58
N ASP A 2 -7.34 1.37 8.84
CA ASP A 2 -8.65 0.93 8.41
C ASP A 2 -8.52 -0.21 7.39
N GLU A 3 -9.33 -1.24 7.56
CA GLU A 3 -9.28 -2.39 6.65
C GLU A 3 -9.57 -2.01 5.21
N SER A 4 -10.48 -1.08 5.00
CA SER A 4 -10.78 -0.63 3.64
C SER A 4 -9.58 0.04 3.00
N ILE A 5 -8.87 0.85 3.76
CA ILE A 5 -7.67 1.52 3.26
C ILE A 5 -6.57 0.50 3.00
N GLN A 6 -6.43 -0.46 3.88
CA GLN A 6 -5.43 -1.51 3.70
C GLN A 6 -5.69 -2.30 2.42
N GLU A 7 -6.94 -2.64 2.17
CA GLU A 7 -7.29 -3.37 0.96
C GLU A 7 -7.00 -2.57 -0.29
N GLU A 8 -7.26 -1.27 -0.26
CA GLU A 8 -6.97 -0.42 -1.40
C GLU A 8 -5.48 -0.35 -1.70
N ILE A 9 -4.68 -0.25 -0.66
CA ILE A 9 -3.24 -0.23 -0.84
C ILE A 9 -2.74 -1.57 -1.38
N PHE A 10 -3.26 -2.67 -0.86
CA PHE A 10 -2.92 -3.99 -1.36
C PHE A 10 -3.28 -4.12 -2.84
N ASP A 11 -4.48 -3.68 -3.20
CA ASP A 11 -4.92 -3.72 -4.59
C ASP A 11 -3.97 -2.93 -5.49
N TYR A 12 -3.57 -1.76 -5.01
CA TYR A 12 -2.63 -0.96 -5.77
C TYR A 12 -1.32 -1.69 -6.02
N PHE A 13 -0.76 -2.27 -4.96
CA PHE A 13 0.51 -2.99 -5.09
C PHE A 13 0.40 -4.21 -5.98
N MET A 14 -0.73 -4.87 -5.95
CA MET A 14 -0.93 -6.05 -6.79
C MET A 14 -1.02 -5.72 -8.27
N SER A 15 -1.57 -4.57 -8.60
CA SER A 15 -1.69 -4.18 -10.00
C SER A 15 -0.56 -3.29 -10.48
N ALA A 16 0.21 -2.70 -9.56
CA ALA A 16 1.34 -1.87 -9.94
C ALA A 16 2.55 -2.73 -10.30
N GLU A 17 3.36 -2.23 -11.20
CA GLU A 17 4.57 -2.95 -11.60
C GLU A 17 5.69 -2.84 -10.57
N SER A 18 5.58 -1.87 -9.66
CA SER A 18 6.59 -1.69 -8.63
C SER A 18 5.91 -1.47 -7.30
N ASP A 19 6.64 -1.79 -6.24
CA ASP A 19 6.14 -1.63 -4.87
C ASP A 19 6.66 -0.36 -4.23
N ASP A 20 6.86 0.68 -5.02
CA ASP A 20 7.36 1.96 -4.53
C ASP A 20 6.30 2.65 -3.67
N PRO A 21 6.56 2.84 -2.36
CA PRO A 21 5.58 3.45 -1.49
C PRO A 21 5.31 4.91 -1.80
N GLU A 22 6.30 5.60 -2.35
CA GLU A 22 6.09 7.00 -2.72
C GLU A 22 5.10 7.14 -3.86
N LYS A 23 5.18 6.26 -4.84
CA LYS A 23 4.23 6.26 -5.95
C LYS A 23 2.84 5.90 -5.46
N ALA A 24 2.75 4.94 -4.56
CA ALA A 24 1.48 4.56 -3.97
C ALA A 24 0.87 5.73 -3.21
N PHE A 25 1.70 6.44 -2.45
CA PHE A 25 1.23 7.59 -1.69
C PHE A 25 0.69 8.67 -2.62
N LYS A 26 1.40 8.97 -3.69
CA LYS A 26 0.96 9.97 -4.65
C LYS A 26 -0.37 9.58 -5.29
N LYS A 27 -0.54 8.32 -5.54
CA LYS A 27 -1.76 7.84 -6.18
C LYS A 27 -2.95 7.85 -5.23
N LEU A 28 -2.72 7.55 -3.96
CA LEU A 28 -3.78 7.35 -2.98
C LEU A 28 -3.90 8.47 -1.94
N LYS A 29 -3.15 9.53 -2.10
CA LYS A 29 -3.11 10.58 -1.07
C LYS A 29 -4.44 11.29 -0.85
N ASP A 30 -5.35 11.17 -1.78
CA ASP A 30 -6.67 11.81 -1.65
C ASP A 30 -7.60 11.07 -0.69
N GLU A 31 -7.15 9.96 -0.12
CA GLU A 31 -7.98 9.12 0.71
C GLU A 31 -7.56 9.08 2.17
N ASP A 32 -7.04 10.19 2.66
CA ASP A 32 -6.61 10.28 4.07
C ASP A 32 -5.58 9.23 4.44
N ILE A 33 -4.77 8.83 3.47
CA ILE A 33 -3.74 7.83 3.68
C ILE A 33 -2.41 8.52 3.94
N THR A 34 -1.67 8.04 4.93
CA THR A 34 -0.34 8.55 5.23
C THR A 34 0.72 7.65 4.64
N ILE A 35 1.90 8.23 4.42
CA ILE A 35 3.01 7.44 3.88
C ILE A 35 3.39 6.31 4.85
N GLU A 36 3.22 6.53 6.14
CA GLU A 36 3.51 5.51 7.13
C GLU A 36 2.59 4.30 6.99
N GLU A 37 1.31 4.57 6.74
CA GLU A 37 0.36 3.48 6.52
C GLU A 37 0.73 2.68 5.28
N ILE A 38 1.15 3.35 4.23
CA ILE A 38 1.56 2.67 3.00
C ILE A 38 2.79 1.80 3.25
N LYS A 39 3.74 2.32 4.03
CA LYS A 39 4.92 1.54 4.35
C LYS A 39 4.60 0.30 5.18
N LEU A 40 3.68 0.44 6.11
CA LEU A 40 3.25 -0.70 6.93
C LEU A 40 2.57 -1.76 6.08
N VAL A 41 1.66 -1.34 5.21
CA VAL A 41 0.97 -2.27 4.33
C VAL A 41 1.96 -2.91 3.35
N ARG A 42 2.93 -2.15 2.88
CA ARG A 42 3.95 -2.69 1.99
C ARG A 42 4.74 -3.81 2.66
N LEU A 43 5.09 -3.62 3.92
CA LEU A 43 5.79 -4.66 4.66
C LEU A 43 4.94 -5.92 4.78
N LYS A 44 3.66 -5.76 5.05
CA LYS A 44 2.75 -6.89 5.12
C LYS A 44 2.65 -7.57 3.76
N PHE A 45 2.53 -6.78 2.71
CA PHE A 45 2.41 -7.30 1.36
C PHE A 45 3.63 -8.14 0.99
N LEU A 46 4.82 -7.61 1.26
CA LEU A 46 6.05 -8.31 0.94
C LEU A 46 6.20 -9.58 1.79
N SER A 47 5.79 -9.52 3.03
CA SER A 47 5.87 -10.68 3.91
C SER A 47 4.98 -11.81 3.40
N GLU A 48 3.79 -11.49 2.94
CA GLU A 48 2.89 -12.50 2.40
C GLU A 48 3.38 -13.05 1.08
N MET A 49 3.97 -12.20 0.26
CA MET A 49 4.48 -12.64 -1.04
C MET A 49 5.78 -13.45 -0.92
N ALA A 50 6.47 -13.30 0.19
CA ALA A 50 7.73 -14.01 0.41
C ALA A 50 7.52 -15.44 0.88
N MET A 51 6.32 -15.81 1.18
CA MET A 51 6.02 -17.19 1.61
C MET A 51 5.86 -18.12 0.38
#